data_8fc569bfe53f4d5e5fb6a4250b23ee2b
#
_entry.id   8fc569bfe53f4d5e5fb6a4250b23ee2b
#
_cell.length_a   1.000
_cell.length_b   1.000
_cell.length_c   1.000
_cell.angle_alpha   90.00
_cell.angle_beta   90.00
_cell.angle_gamma   90.00
#
_symmetry.space_group_name_H-M   'P 1'
#
loop_
_entity.id
_entity.type
_entity.pdbx_description
1 polymer ?
#
loop_
_entity_poly.entity_id
_entity_poly.type
_entity_poly.pdbx_seq_one_letter_code
_entity_poly.pdbx_strand_id
1 'polypeptide(L)'
;MSTSTSIDLAAARRFVYDDARLLERHRLAALFGEAPATRVLDALRPYRNDDGGWGHALEPDLRGPDSQVSGALSALEVLAELGTAADPAVAVLATETADWLSGVALPDGRAPHVLPTAADYPAAPWMRPNDDGFLTYAIAAHLWELGLEHPWLDAATAWCWKELDGAHRTDGYTVLFALRFLDAVPEPDRAAAAVERLRPALADDGTISVSGGEDDEKLRPLLLSPRPGTPSRALFPEPLIQAELDRLEREQLDDGGWDFDYLHWSPGQTVDARGLATLGALAALREHGRL
;
A
#
# COMPACT_ATOMS: atom_id res chain seq x y z
N MET A 1 13.13 30.32 16.02
CA MET A 1 13.00 30.59 14.58
C MET A 1 12.87 29.25 13.91
N SER A 2 11.64 28.82 13.64
CA SER A 2 11.38 27.58 12.91
C SER A 2 11.69 27.88 11.44
N THR A 3 12.77 27.33 10.90
CA THR A 3 12.98 27.27 9.46
C THR A 3 11.94 26.30 8.92
N SER A 4 10.86 26.84 8.37
CA SER A 4 9.94 26.05 7.53
C SER A 4 10.80 25.48 6.39
N THR A 5 11.15 24.21 6.48
CA THR A 5 11.78 23.47 5.40
C THR A 5 10.65 23.12 4.44
N SER A 6 10.33 24.03 3.52
CA SER A 6 9.40 23.70 2.44
C SER A 6 10.09 22.72 1.49
N ILE A 7 9.43 21.63 1.14
CA ILE A 7 9.94 20.68 0.14
C ILE A 7 10.16 21.38 -1.21
N ASP A 8 11.14 20.89 -1.98
CA ASP A 8 11.29 21.26 -3.39
C ASP A 8 10.43 20.37 -4.28
N LEU A 9 9.16 20.78 -4.47
CA LEU A 9 8.21 20.05 -5.33
C LEU A 9 8.71 19.93 -6.77
N ALA A 10 9.46 20.92 -7.28
CA ALA A 10 9.99 20.87 -8.63
C ALA A 10 11.11 19.82 -8.74
N ALA A 11 11.95 19.66 -7.72
CA ALA A 11 12.95 18.60 -7.65
C ALA A 11 12.26 17.22 -7.54
N ALA A 12 11.23 17.06 -6.69
CA ALA A 12 10.48 15.81 -6.58
C ALA A 12 9.86 15.39 -7.91
N ARG A 13 9.27 16.32 -8.64
CA ARG A 13 8.74 16.06 -9.99
C ARG A 13 9.84 15.64 -10.97
N ARG A 14 11.00 16.32 -10.97
CA ARG A 14 12.13 15.91 -11.83
C ARG A 14 12.56 14.49 -11.52
N PHE A 15 12.76 14.16 -10.24
CA PHE A 15 13.13 12.82 -9.81
C PHE A 15 12.16 11.76 -10.38
N VAL A 16 10.83 11.95 -10.23
CA VAL A 16 9.84 10.99 -10.74
C VAL A 16 9.91 10.88 -12.27
N TYR A 17 10.11 12.01 -13.00
CA TYR A 17 10.20 11.96 -14.46
C TYR A 17 11.52 11.37 -14.97
N ASP A 18 12.61 11.51 -14.23
CA ASP A 18 13.93 10.99 -14.63
C ASP A 18 14.07 9.49 -14.28
N ASP A 19 13.67 9.07 -13.07
CA ASP A 19 14.03 7.77 -12.53
C ASP A 19 12.85 6.78 -12.38
N ALA A 20 11.61 7.25 -12.15
CA ALA A 20 10.49 6.35 -11.89
C ALA A 20 9.90 5.74 -13.17
N ARG A 21 9.16 4.62 -13.00
CA ARG A 21 8.44 3.93 -14.09
C ARG A 21 7.38 4.84 -14.72
N LEU A 22 6.95 4.51 -15.92
CA LEU A 22 5.90 5.26 -16.62
C LEU A 22 4.60 5.32 -15.79
N LEU A 23 4.29 4.27 -15.06
CA LEU A 23 3.12 4.21 -14.19
C LEU A 23 3.18 5.31 -13.12
N GLU A 24 4.28 5.43 -12.38
CA GLU A 24 4.45 6.45 -11.34
C GLU A 24 4.44 7.88 -11.91
N ARG A 25 4.97 8.10 -13.11
CA ARG A 25 4.88 9.42 -13.79
C ARG A 25 3.44 9.81 -14.05
N HIS A 26 2.60 8.86 -14.50
CA HIS A 26 1.17 9.13 -14.73
C HIS A 26 0.38 9.24 -13.43
N ARG A 27 0.71 8.45 -12.39
CA ARG A 27 0.12 8.59 -11.05
C ARG A 27 0.42 9.98 -10.47
N LEU A 28 1.67 10.45 -10.58
CA LEU A 28 2.05 11.81 -10.18
C LEU A 28 1.20 12.87 -10.89
N ALA A 29 1.09 12.79 -12.22
CA ALA A 29 0.29 13.74 -13.00
C ALA A 29 -1.20 13.69 -12.60
N ALA A 30 -1.76 12.50 -12.35
CA ALA A 30 -3.13 12.35 -11.87
C ALA A 30 -3.30 12.90 -10.45
N LEU A 31 -2.36 12.66 -9.55
CA LEU A 31 -2.34 13.21 -8.18
C LEU A 31 -2.49 14.74 -8.19
N PHE A 32 -1.86 15.43 -9.13
CA PHE A 32 -1.93 16.88 -9.26
C PHE A 32 -3.04 17.37 -10.23
N GLY A 33 -3.89 16.48 -10.75
CA GLY A 33 -4.98 16.83 -11.66
C GLY A 33 -4.51 17.22 -13.06
N GLU A 34 -3.30 16.84 -13.46
CA GLU A 34 -2.65 17.20 -14.74
C GLU A 34 -2.85 16.15 -15.83
N ALA A 35 -3.31 14.95 -15.47
CA ALA A 35 -3.62 13.87 -16.39
C ALA A 35 -4.93 13.16 -16.02
N PRO A 36 -5.69 12.66 -17.02
CA PRO A 36 -6.87 11.86 -16.76
C PRO A 36 -6.49 10.45 -16.28
N ALA A 37 -7.40 9.79 -15.56
CA ALA A 37 -7.26 8.42 -15.06
C ALA A 37 -6.87 7.42 -16.16
N THR A 38 -7.37 7.61 -17.39
CA THR A 38 -7.05 6.75 -18.55
C THR A 38 -5.55 6.59 -18.79
N ARG A 39 -4.73 7.64 -18.53
CA ARG A 39 -3.28 7.55 -18.69
C ARG A 39 -2.63 6.61 -17.68
N VAL A 40 -3.13 6.64 -16.45
CA VAL A 40 -2.67 5.72 -15.39
C VAL A 40 -3.08 4.29 -15.74
N LEU A 41 -4.34 4.09 -16.17
CA LEU A 41 -4.84 2.77 -16.57
C LEU A 41 -4.07 2.20 -17.78
N ASP A 42 -3.74 3.02 -18.78
CA ASP A 42 -2.95 2.59 -19.92
C ASP A 42 -1.53 2.17 -19.52
N ALA A 43 -0.92 2.83 -18.51
CA ALA A 43 0.38 2.46 -17.99
C ALA A 43 0.33 1.26 -17.02
N LEU A 44 -0.80 0.99 -16.40
CA LEU A 44 -1.01 -0.16 -15.52
C LEU A 44 -1.25 -1.47 -16.31
N ARG A 45 -1.98 -1.42 -17.44
CA ARG A 45 -2.35 -2.59 -18.24
C ARG A 45 -1.20 -3.54 -18.60
N PRO A 46 0.02 -3.09 -18.97
CA PRO A 46 1.13 -3.99 -19.27
C PRO A 46 1.58 -4.92 -18.15
N TYR A 47 1.16 -4.66 -16.91
CA TYR A 47 1.44 -5.50 -15.75
C TYR A 47 0.39 -6.59 -15.55
N ARG A 48 -0.70 -6.57 -16.31
CA ARG A 48 -1.79 -7.54 -16.22
C ARG A 48 -1.55 -8.72 -17.15
N ASN A 49 -1.75 -9.93 -16.63
CA ASN A 49 -1.67 -11.17 -17.38
C ASN A 49 -3.02 -11.61 -17.96
N ASP A 50 -2.99 -12.55 -18.90
CA ASP A 50 -4.18 -13.12 -19.56
C ASP A 50 -5.07 -13.91 -18.58
N ASP A 51 -4.52 -14.37 -17.43
CA ASP A 51 -5.28 -15.04 -16.38
C ASP A 51 -6.10 -14.06 -15.52
N GLY A 52 -5.95 -12.77 -15.72
CA GLY A 52 -6.61 -11.70 -14.97
C GLY A 52 -5.85 -11.20 -13.75
N GLY A 53 -4.76 -11.84 -13.38
CA GLY A 53 -3.87 -11.41 -12.31
C GLY A 53 -2.81 -10.42 -12.76
N TRP A 54 -1.89 -10.07 -11.87
CA TRP A 54 -0.89 -9.01 -12.03
C TRP A 54 0.50 -9.50 -11.69
N GLY A 55 1.48 -9.20 -12.56
CA GLY A 55 2.87 -9.61 -12.44
C GLY A 55 3.83 -8.57 -12.99
N HIS A 56 4.86 -9.03 -13.74
CA HIS A 56 5.82 -8.18 -14.44
C HIS A 56 6.54 -7.16 -13.56
N ALA A 57 6.80 -7.51 -12.30
CA ALA A 57 7.40 -6.63 -11.31
C ALA A 57 6.58 -5.35 -11.01
N LEU A 58 5.24 -5.42 -11.08
CA LEU A 58 4.38 -4.36 -10.55
C LEU A 58 4.66 -4.14 -9.07
N GLU A 59 4.79 -5.25 -8.30
CA GLU A 59 5.41 -5.26 -6.98
C GLU A 59 6.94 -5.36 -7.15
N PRO A 60 7.73 -4.35 -6.72
CA PRO A 60 9.17 -4.31 -6.96
C PRO A 60 9.96 -5.44 -6.33
N ASP A 61 9.46 -6.06 -5.26
CA ASP A 61 10.13 -7.11 -4.51
C ASP A 61 10.10 -8.47 -5.19
N LEU A 62 9.37 -8.61 -6.32
CA LEU A 62 9.34 -9.82 -7.13
C LEU A 62 9.44 -9.48 -8.61
N ARG A 63 10.52 -9.93 -9.28
CA ARG A 63 10.83 -9.56 -10.66
C ARG A 63 10.26 -10.51 -11.72
N GLY A 64 9.38 -11.44 -11.31
CA GLY A 64 8.76 -12.41 -12.22
C GLY A 64 7.63 -11.83 -13.09
N PRO A 65 7.34 -12.46 -14.25
CA PRO A 65 6.21 -12.08 -15.09
C PRO A 65 4.88 -12.62 -14.57
N ASP A 66 4.89 -13.72 -13.81
CA ASP A 66 3.69 -14.43 -13.40
C ASP A 66 2.83 -13.63 -12.42
N SER A 67 1.53 -13.90 -12.45
CA SER A 67 0.56 -13.27 -11.55
C SER A 67 0.86 -13.63 -10.08
N GLN A 68 0.86 -12.61 -9.23
CA GLN A 68 1.10 -12.73 -7.79
C GLN A 68 0.08 -11.91 -6.98
N VAL A 69 -0.17 -12.35 -5.75
CA VAL A 69 -1.09 -11.66 -4.85
C VAL A 69 -0.59 -10.26 -4.50
N SER A 70 0.73 -10.08 -4.31
CA SER A 70 1.34 -8.77 -4.11
C SER A 70 1.18 -7.86 -5.34
N GLY A 71 1.28 -8.40 -6.55
CA GLY A 71 0.98 -7.67 -7.79
C GLY A 71 -0.49 -7.23 -7.86
N ALA A 72 -1.42 -8.10 -7.46
CA ALA A 72 -2.84 -7.75 -7.37
C ALA A 72 -3.09 -6.64 -6.33
N LEU A 73 -2.42 -6.68 -5.18
CA LEU A 73 -2.48 -5.61 -4.18
C LEU A 73 -1.99 -4.28 -4.77
N SER A 74 -0.81 -4.26 -5.41
CA SER A 74 -0.26 -3.04 -6.04
C SER A 74 -1.18 -2.48 -7.12
N ALA A 75 -1.83 -3.34 -7.91
CA ALA A 75 -2.82 -2.89 -8.88
C ALA A 75 -4.05 -2.27 -8.23
N LEU A 76 -4.58 -2.88 -7.17
CA LEU A 76 -5.74 -2.37 -6.42
C LEU A 76 -5.42 -1.05 -5.71
N GLU A 77 -4.20 -0.85 -5.21
CA GLU A 77 -3.73 0.44 -4.69
C GLU A 77 -3.86 1.54 -5.76
N VAL A 78 -3.36 1.29 -6.97
CA VAL A 78 -3.47 2.25 -8.10
C VAL A 78 -4.94 2.50 -8.46
N LEU A 79 -5.77 1.46 -8.51
CA LEU A 79 -7.19 1.59 -8.83
C LEU A 79 -7.95 2.37 -7.74
N ALA A 80 -7.63 2.14 -6.46
CA ALA A 80 -8.23 2.87 -5.33
C ALA A 80 -7.83 4.35 -5.32
N GLU A 81 -6.57 4.68 -5.66
CA GLU A 81 -6.12 6.07 -5.83
C GLU A 81 -6.95 6.83 -6.90
N LEU A 82 -7.32 6.16 -7.99
CA LEU A 82 -8.14 6.75 -9.05
C LEU A 82 -9.60 6.87 -8.63
N GLY A 83 -10.14 5.85 -7.98
CA GLY A 83 -11.55 5.73 -7.64
C GLY A 83 -12.45 5.42 -8.83
N THR A 84 -13.58 4.76 -8.59
CA THR A 84 -14.53 4.32 -9.63
C THR A 84 -15.22 5.48 -10.37
N ALA A 85 -15.28 6.66 -9.76
CA ALA A 85 -15.85 7.85 -10.37
C ALA A 85 -14.97 8.47 -11.47
N ALA A 86 -13.67 8.20 -11.46
CA ALA A 86 -12.73 8.77 -12.43
C ALA A 86 -12.81 8.10 -13.81
N ASP A 87 -13.03 6.78 -13.84
CA ASP A 87 -13.18 6.00 -15.08
C ASP A 87 -13.92 4.67 -14.80
N PRO A 88 -14.93 4.28 -15.60
CA PRO A 88 -15.63 2.99 -15.42
C PRO A 88 -14.72 1.75 -15.47
N ALA A 89 -13.60 1.83 -16.17
CA ALA A 89 -12.64 0.73 -16.26
C ALA A 89 -11.99 0.38 -14.91
N VAL A 90 -11.97 1.33 -13.95
CA VAL A 90 -11.49 1.06 -12.59
C VAL A 90 -12.31 -0.04 -11.92
N ALA A 91 -13.64 0.06 -11.95
CA ALA A 91 -14.52 -0.94 -11.38
C ALA A 91 -14.41 -2.29 -12.09
N VAL A 92 -14.28 -2.28 -13.43
CA VAL A 92 -14.10 -3.50 -14.23
C VAL A 92 -12.81 -4.22 -13.82
N LEU A 93 -11.68 -3.52 -13.82
CA LEU A 93 -10.38 -4.11 -13.45
C LEU A 93 -10.35 -4.59 -12.01
N ALA A 94 -10.98 -3.87 -11.08
CA ALA A 94 -11.08 -4.31 -9.68
C ALA A 94 -11.90 -5.60 -9.55
N THR A 95 -13.04 -5.72 -10.29
CA THR A 95 -13.85 -6.93 -10.31
C THR A 95 -13.08 -8.12 -10.87
N GLU A 96 -12.43 -7.95 -12.02
CA GLU A 96 -11.63 -9.00 -12.65
C GLU A 96 -10.43 -9.42 -11.77
N THR A 97 -9.85 -8.49 -10.99
CA THR A 97 -8.82 -8.81 -10.01
C THR A 97 -9.40 -9.65 -8.86
N ALA A 98 -10.61 -9.32 -8.38
CA ALA A 98 -11.29 -10.10 -7.36
C ALA A 98 -11.69 -11.51 -7.85
N ASP A 99 -12.10 -11.64 -9.14
CA ASP A 99 -12.32 -12.93 -9.79
C ASP A 99 -11.05 -13.79 -9.79
N TRP A 100 -9.92 -13.22 -10.19
CA TRP A 100 -8.62 -13.91 -10.16
C TRP A 100 -8.24 -14.33 -8.73
N LEU A 101 -8.39 -13.44 -7.76
CA LEU A 101 -8.14 -13.73 -6.33
C LEU A 101 -9.01 -14.89 -5.83
N SER A 102 -10.27 -14.98 -6.28
CA SER A 102 -11.15 -16.13 -5.96
C SER A 102 -10.55 -17.46 -6.40
N GLY A 103 -9.83 -17.46 -7.54
CA GLY A 103 -9.21 -18.65 -8.11
C GLY A 103 -7.97 -19.13 -7.35
N VAL A 104 -7.27 -18.24 -6.64
CA VAL A 104 -6.03 -18.54 -5.90
C VAL A 104 -6.23 -18.55 -4.38
N ALA A 105 -7.39 -18.12 -3.90
CA ALA A 105 -7.69 -18.03 -2.48
C ALA A 105 -7.71 -19.41 -1.82
N LEU A 106 -7.37 -19.42 -0.53
CA LEU A 106 -7.46 -20.61 0.31
C LEU A 106 -8.92 -20.88 0.76
N PRO A 107 -9.24 -22.09 1.20
CA PRO A 107 -10.62 -22.47 1.54
C PRO A 107 -11.30 -21.60 2.61
N ASP A 108 -10.53 -20.90 3.43
CA ASP A 108 -11.04 -19.99 4.46
C ASP A 108 -11.23 -18.54 3.98
N GLY A 109 -10.99 -18.28 2.69
CA GLY A 109 -11.17 -16.97 2.04
C GLY A 109 -9.95 -16.08 2.00
N ARG A 110 -8.86 -16.43 2.73
CA ARG A 110 -7.62 -15.61 2.64
C ARG A 110 -6.90 -15.82 1.32
N ALA A 111 -6.25 -14.78 0.84
CA ALA A 111 -5.27 -14.88 -0.23
C ALA A 111 -3.93 -15.38 0.32
N PRO A 112 -3.20 -16.28 -0.35
CA PRO A 112 -1.82 -16.60 0.04
C PRO A 112 -0.93 -15.36 -0.08
N HIS A 113 0.20 -15.33 0.65
CA HIS A 113 1.13 -14.19 0.54
C HIS A 113 1.89 -14.25 -0.79
N VAL A 114 2.55 -15.38 -1.07
CA VAL A 114 3.40 -15.57 -2.25
C VAL A 114 3.07 -16.91 -2.91
N LEU A 115 2.71 -16.86 -4.19
CA LEU A 115 2.40 -18.07 -4.97
C LEU A 115 3.68 -18.84 -5.36
N PRO A 116 3.58 -20.17 -5.59
CA PRO A 116 4.74 -21.02 -5.90
C PRO A 116 5.57 -20.57 -7.12
N THR A 117 4.97 -19.93 -8.11
CA THR A 117 5.66 -19.44 -9.32
C THR A 117 6.73 -18.38 -9.02
N ALA A 118 6.66 -17.71 -7.88
CA ALA A 118 7.69 -16.76 -7.43
C ALA A 118 9.08 -17.39 -7.26
N ALA A 119 9.15 -18.70 -6.97
CA ALA A 119 10.42 -19.39 -6.71
C ALA A 119 11.39 -19.42 -7.91
N ASP A 120 10.87 -19.21 -9.12
CA ASP A 120 11.64 -19.28 -10.37
C ASP A 120 12.31 -17.94 -10.74
N TYR A 121 12.05 -16.88 -9.99
CA TYR A 121 12.47 -15.51 -10.35
C TYR A 121 13.24 -14.81 -9.21
N PRO A 122 14.06 -13.80 -9.55
CA PRO A 122 14.70 -12.95 -8.55
C PRO A 122 13.64 -12.25 -7.68
N ALA A 123 13.81 -12.35 -6.37
CA ALA A 123 12.89 -11.81 -5.39
C ALA A 123 13.60 -11.40 -4.10
N ALA A 124 12.99 -10.49 -3.36
CA ALA A 124 13.41 -10.14 -2.01
C ALA A 124 13.39 -11.38 -1.07
N PRO A 125 14.23 -11.40 -0.01
CA PRO A 125 14.32 -12.56 0.86
C PRO A 125 13.00 -13.02 1.50
N TRP A 126 12.08 -12.10 1.73
CA TRP A 126 10.74 -12.37 2.30
C TRP A 126 9.71 -12.84 1.27
N MET A 127 9.98 -12.67 -0.03
CA MET A 127 9.10 -13.12 -1.12
C MET A 127 9.31 -14.61 -1.42
N ARG A 128 9.08 -15.45 -0.42
CA ARG A 128 9.14 -16.91 -0.52
C ARG A 128 7.73 -17.47 -0.56
N PRO A 129 7.46 -18.52 -1.38
CA PRO A 129 6.13 -19.15 -1.42
C PRO A 129 5.63 -19.53 -0.03
N ASN A 130 4.49 -18.98 0.35
CA ASN A 130 3.82 -19.26 1.62
C ASN A 130 2.34 -18.84 1.58
N ASP A 131 1.56 -19.42 2.49
CA ASP A 131 0.12 -19.20 2.63
C ASP A 131 -0.22 -18.17 3.73
N ASP A 132 0.71 -17.31 4.10
CA ASP A 132 0.46 -16.24 5.06
C ASP A 132 -0.55 -15.24 4.49
N GLY A 133 -1.64 -15.00 5.21
CA GLY A 133 -2.81 -14.29 4.66
C GLY A 133 -2.84 -12.79 4.90
N PHE A 134 -1.80 -12.18 5.46
CA PHE A 134 -1.85 -10.79 5.91
C PHE A 134 -2.14 -9.76 4.79
N LEU A 135 -1.79 -10.05 3.52
CA LEU A 135 -2.16 -9.19 2.39
C LEU A 135 -3.68 -9.11 2.17
N THR A 136 -4.43 -10.11 2.63
CA THR A 136 -5.90 -10.14 2.52
C THR A 136 -6.54 -8.90 3.13
N TYR A 137 -6.00 -8.41 4.24
CA TYR A 137 -6.49 -7.17 4.87
C TYR A 137 -6.44 -5.97 3.92
N ALA A 138 -5.26 -5.71 3.31
CA ALA A 138 -5.08 -4.57 2.43
C ALA A 138 -5.88 -4.70 1.13
N ILE A 139 -5.94 -5.90 0.57
CA ILE A 139 -6.72 -6.19 -0.64
C ILE A 139 -8.22 -5.96 -0.38
N ALA A 140 -8.75 -6.50 0.74
CA ALA A 140 -10.14 -6.26 1.13
C ALA A 140 -10.42 -4.78 1.37
N ALA A 141 -9.48 -4.05 1.99
CA ALA A 141 -9.60 -2.61 2.19
C ALA A 141 -9.80 -1.85 0.87
N HIS A 142 -8.95 -2.08 -0.13
CA HIS A 142 -9.08 -1.40 -1.43
C HIS A 142 -10.35 -1.75 -2.17
N LEU A 143 -10.82 -2.99 -2.09
CA LEU A 143 -12.09 -3.38 -2.70
C LEU A 143 -13.28 -2.71 -2.00
N TRP A 144 -13.25 -2.55 -0.67
CA TRP A 144 -14.24 -1.75 0.07
C TRP A 144 -14.18 -0.26 -0.29
N GLU A 145 -13.00 0.33 -0.42
CA GLU A 145 -12.80 1.72 -0.86
C GLU A 145 -13.39 1.96 -2.27
N LEU A 146 -13.25 0.97 -3.15
CA LEU A 146 -13.83 1.01 -4.50
C LEU A 146 -15.34 0.75 -4.54
N GLY A 147 -15.96 0.40 -3.40
CA GLY A 147 -17.39 0.10 -3.30
C GLY A 147 -17.78 -1.18 -4.04
N LEU A 148 -16.88 -2.17 -4.11
CA LEU A 148 -17.12 -3.41 -4.83
C LEU A 148 -17.98 -4.37 -4.00
N GLU A 149 -18.94 -5.02 -4.66
CA GLU A 149 -19.67 -6.18 -4.13
C GLU A 149 -19.14 -7.44 -4.83
N HIS A 150 -18.54 -8.37 -4.07
CA HIS A 150 -17.98 -9.58 -4.64
C HIS A 150 -17.95 -10.74 -3.64
N PRO A 151 -18.31 -11.99 -4.01
CA PRO A 151 -18.36 -13.14 -3.09
C PRO A 151 -17.02 -13.43 -2.38
N TRP A 152 -15.90 -13.22 -3.08
CA TRP A 152 -14.58 -13.37 -2.45
C TRP A 152 -14.33 -12.29 -1.40
N LEU A 153 -14.76 -11.03 -1.63
CA LEU A 153 -14.62 -9.95 -0.65
C LEU A 153 -15.38 -10.26 0.65
N ASP A 154 -16.57 -10.87 0.54
CA ASP A 154 -17.34 -11.32 1.71
C ASP A 154 -16.57 -12.37 2.50
N ALA A 155 -15.99 -13.38 1.82
CA ALA A 155 -15.19 -14.43 2.44
C ALA A 155 -13.90 -13.88 3.07
N ALA A 156 -13.18 -13.00 2.35
CA ALA A 156 -11.98 -12.32 2.84
C ALA A 156 -12.28 -11.44 4.06
N THR A 157 -13.40 -10.70 4.04
CA THR A 157 -13.86 -9.89 5.17
C THR A 157 -14.16 -10.73 6.40
N ALA A 158 -14.84 -11.87 6.21
CA ALA A 158 -15.12 -12.81 7.30
C ALA A 158 -13.83 -13.38 7.90
N TRP A 159 -12.83 -13.71 7.06
CA TRP A 159 -11.50 -14.14 7.51
C TRP A 159 -10.79 -13.01 8.30
N CYS A 160 -10.76 -11.78 7.77
CA CYS A 160 -10.14 -10.63 8.43
C CYS A 160 -10.72 -10.41 9.84
N TRP A 161 -12.04 -10.44 9.97
CA TRP A 161 -12.69 -10.32 11.28
C TRP A 161 -12.37 -11.46 12.23
N LYS A 162 -12.34 -12.70 11.74
CA LYS A 162 -11.99 -13.88 12.54
C LYS A 162 -10.57 -13.75 13.10
N GLU A 163 -9.62 -13.32 12.29
CA GLU A 163 -8.24 -13.09 12.73
C GLU A 163 -8.15 -11.94 13.75
N LEU A 164 -8.84 -10.82 13.52
CA LEU A 164 -8.89 -9.68 14.43
C LEU A 164 -9.61 -9.97 15.76
N ASP A 165 -10.56 -10.90 15.80
CA ASP A 165 -11.25 -11.32 17.02
C ASP A 165 -10.51 -12.44 17.77
N GLY A 166 -9.51 -13.07 17.13
CA GLY A 166 -8.65 -14.11 17.69
C GLY A 166 -7.42 -13.61 18.44
N ALA A 167 -6.41 -14.48 18.59
CA ALA A 167 -5.10 -14.10 19.11
C ALA A 167 -4.32 -13.40 17.99
N HIS A 168 -4.13 -12.08 18.10
CA HIS A 168 -3.55 -11.26 17.06
C HIS A 168 -2.06 -11.55 16.82
N ARG A 169 -1.67 -11.65 15.55
CA ARG A 169 -0.30 -11.39 15.15
C ARG A 169 -0.05 -9.89 15.29
N THR A 170 1.00 -9.54 16.00
CA THR A 170 1.39 -8.14 16.25
C THR A 170 2.65 -7.73 15.49
N ASP A 171 2.98 -8.46 14.42
CA ASP A 171 4.06 -8.05 13.54
C ASP A 171 3.66 -6.80 12.73
N GLY A 172 4.66 -5.99 12.38
CA GLY A 172 4.42 -4.66 11.82
C GLY A 172 3.51 -4.65 10.60
N TYR A 173 3.77 -5.49 9.60
CA TYR A 173 2.97 -5.50 8.35
C TYR A 173 1.56 -6.05 8.54
N THR A 174 1.36 -7.03 9.42
CA THR A 174 0.01 -7.50 9.76
C THR A 174 -0.81 -6.36 10.39
N VAL A 175 -0.22 -5.61 11.32
CA VAL A 175 -0.90 -4.46 11.93
C VAL A 175 -1.16 -3.35 10.91
N LEU A 176 -0.19 -3.03 10.05
CA LEU A 176 -0.35 -2.04 8.98
C LEU A 176 -1.58 -2.34 8.11
N PHE A 177 -1.65 -3.56 7.58
CA PHE A 177 -2.73 -3.93 6.67
C PHE A 177 -4.06 -4.14 7.40
N ALA A 178 -4.03 -4.60 8.65
CA ALA A 178 -5.22 -4.64 9.50
C ALA A 178 -5.81 -3.24 9.74
N LEU A 179 -4.97 -2.23 10.00
CA LEU A 179 -5.44 -0.84 10.13
C LEU A 179 -6.05 -0.32 8.83
N ARG A 180 -5.46 -0.61 7.67
CA ARG A 180 -6.06 -0.26 6.37
C ARG A 180 -7.44 -0.88 6.18
N PHE A 181 -7.60 -2.17 6.53
CA PHE A 181 -8.89 -2.86 6.48
C PHE A 181 -9.91 -2.18 7.40
N LEU A 182 -9.51 -1.88 8.63
CA LEU A 182 -10.38 -1.24 9.63
C LEU A 182 -10.78 0.20 9.23
N ASP A 183 -9.96 0.88 8.44
CA ASP A 183 -10.27 2.21 7.90
C ASP A 183 -11.29 2.18 6.76
N ALA A 184 -11.46 1.03 6.09
CA ALA A 184 -12.26 0.91 4.87
C ALA A 184 -13.55 0.07 5.03
N VAL A 185 -13.56 -0.90 5.96
CA VAL A 185 -14.69 -1.83 6.12
C VAL A 185 -15.96 -1.10 6.58
N PRO A 186 -17.17 -1.44 6.03
CA PRO A 186 -18.41 -0.71 6.33
C PRO A 186 -19.05 -1.09 7.70
N GLU A 187 -18.23 -1.26 8.74
CA GLU A 187 -18.61 -1.59 10.12
C GLU A 187 -17.88 -0.66 11.11
N PRO A 188 -18.15 0.66 11.10
CA PRO A 188 -17.31 1.67 11.76
C PRO A 188 -17.17 1.47 13.28
N ASP A 189 -18.23 1.08 13.98
CA ASP A 189 -18.19 0.87 15.44
C ASP A 189 -17.32 -0.36 15.80
N ARG A 190 -17.44 -1.44 15.04
CA ARG A 190 -16.61 -2.64 15.21
C ARG A 190 -15.15 -2.36 14.87
N ALA A 191 -14.94 -1.60 13.80
CA ALA A 191 -13.60 -1.17 13.37
C ALA A 191 -12.92 -0.33 14.44
N ALA A 192 -13.59 0.68 15.00
CA ALA A 192 -13.04 1.51 16.08
C ALA A 192 -12.67 0.68 17.32
N ALA A 193 -13.51 -0.28 17.72
CA ALA A 193 -13.19 -1.18 18.83
C ALA A 193 -11.99 -2.09 18.53
N ALA A 194 -11.84 -2.54 17.27
CA ALA A 194 -10.70 -3.36 16.84
C ALA A 194 -9.40 -2.56 16.80
N VAL A 195 -9.43 -1.31 16.32
CA VAL A 195 -8.29 -0.38 16.31
C VAL A 195 -7.70 -0.23 17.72
N GLU A 196 -8.54 -0.02 18.74
CA GLU A 196 -8.07 0.12 20.12
C GLU A 196 -7.36 -1.15 20.65
N ARG A 197 -7.76 -2.34 20.17
CA ARG A 197 -7.08 -3.61 20.54
C ARG A 197 -5.68 -3.73 19.95
N LEU A 198 -5.38 -3.00 18.87
CA LEU A 198 -4.05 -2.98 18.24
C LEU A 198 -3.09 -2.00 18.90
N ARG A 199 -3.57 -1.07 19.73
CA ARG A 199 -2.75 -0.07 20.42
C ARG A 199 -1.54 -0.65 21.18
N PRO A 200 -1.62 -1.81 21.87
CA PRO A 200 -0.47 -2.39 22.57
C PRO A 200 0.66 -2.86 21.66
N ALA A 201 0.45 -2.97 20.34
CA ALA A 201 1.50 -3.31 19.37
C ALA A 201 2.41 -2.12 19.06
N LEU A 202 1.96 -0.88 19.36
CA LEU A 202 2.72 0.33 19.11
C LEU A 202 3.72 0.61 20.24
N ALA A 203 4.89 1.08 19.87
CA ALA A 203 5.83 1.71 20.80
C ALA A 203 5.31 3.09 21.25
N ASP A 204 5.94 3.68 22.27
CA ASP A 204 5.55 5.00 22.82
C ASP A 204 5.62 6.12 21.77
N ASP A 205 6.49 5.99 20.78
CA ASP A 205 6.64 6.92 19.65
C ASP A 205 5.66 6.63 18.49
N GLY A 206 4.74 5.68 18.67
CA GLY A 206 3.75 5.29 17.68
C GLY A 206 4.30 4.41 16.56
N THR A 207 5.55 3.96 16.61
CA THR A 207 6.14 3.08 15.61
C THR A 207 5.90 1.59 15.94
N ILE A 208 6.04 0.73 14.92
CA ILE A 208 6.10 -0.73 15.07
C ILE A 208 7.36 -1.24 14.38
N SER A 209 8.17 -2.04 15.09
CA SER A 209 9.33 -2.71 14.51
C SER A 209 8.90 -3.87 13.59
N VAL A 210 9.65 -4.09 12.51
CA VAL A 210 9.41 -5.18 11.57
C VAL A 210 10.23 -6.40 11.98
N SER A 211 9.55 -7.51 12.27
CA SER A 211 10.21 -8.77 12.62
C SER A 211 10.94 -9.36 11.42
N GLY A 212 12.27 -9.51 11.50
CA GLY A 212 13.08 -10.03 10.41
C GLY A 212 13.42 -9.02 9.31
N GLY A 213 13.07 -7.75 9.49
CA GLY A 213 13.53 -6.65 8.66
C GLY A 213 14.94 -6.18 9.02
N GLU A 214 15.38 -5.07 8.43
CA GLU A 214 16.63 -4.40 8.80
C GLU A 214 16.56 -3.87 10.26
N ASP A 215 17.71 -3.70 10.92
CA ASP A 215 17.78 -3.37 12.35
C ASP A 215 16.97 -2.11 12.74
N ASP A 216 16.85 -1.13 11.83
CA ASP A 216 16.14 0.14 12.04
C ASP A 216 14.79 0.20 11.31
N GLU A 217 14.34 -0.86 10.65
CA GLU A 217 13.08 -0.87 9.92
C GLU A 217 11.90 -0.73 10.87
N LYS A 218 11.14 0.35 10.68
CA LYS A 218 9.97 0.68 11.50
C LYS A 218 8.84 1.21 10.64
N LEU A 219 7.65 0.68 10.89
CA LEU A 219 6.43 1.27 10.36
C LEU A 219 6.02 2.46 11.21
N ARG A 220 5.83 3.60 10.57
CA ARG A 220 5.65 4.91 11.21
C ARG A 220 4.20 5.37 11.21
N PRO A 221 3.81 6.30 12.09
CA PRO A 221 2.43 6.77 12.22
C PRO A 221 1.74 7.19 10.93
N LEU A 222 2.40 7.92 10.03
CA LEU A 222 1.82 8.31 8.74
C LEU A 222 1.61 7.14 7.77
N LEU A 223 2.44 6.10 7.85
CA LEU A 223 2.25 4.88 7.07
C LEU A 223 1.10 4.03 7.64
N LEU A 224 1.02 3.94 8.98
CA LEU A 224 0.00 3.18 9.69
C LEU A 224 -1.39 3.82 9.61
N SER A 225 -1.46 5.15 9.54
CA SER A 225 -2.70 5.93 9.44
C SER A 225 -2.50 7.14 8.53
N PRO A 226 -2.53 6.95 7.21
CA PRO A 226 -2.18 8.00 6.24
C PRO A 226 -3.25 9.08 6.11
N ARG A 227 -4.53 8.77 6.39
CA ARG A 227 -5.65 9.68 6.12
C ARG A 227 -6.24 10.26 7.41
N PRO A 228 -6.51 11.57 7.46
CA PRO A 228 -7.26 12.17 8.56
C PRO A 228 -8.68 11.61 8.66
N GLY A 229 -9.20 11.50 9.88
CA GLY A 229 -10.60 11.14 10.12
C GLY A 229 -10.94 9.66 9.99
N THR A 230 -9.98 8.78 9.68
CA THR A 230 -10.17 7.33 9.67
C THR A 230 -10.11 6.75 11.09
N PRO A 231 -10.68 5.55 11.34
CA PRO A 231 -10.62 4.89 12.65
C PRO A 231 -9.20 4.73 13.19
N SER A 232 -8.21 4.38 12.35
CA SER A 232 -6.80 4.20 12.75
C SER A 232 -6.18 5.46 13.35
N ARG A 233 -6.68 6.66 12.97
CA ARG A 233 -6.18 7.94 13.48
C ARG A 233 -6.33 8.07 15.01
N ALA A 234 -7.26 7.35 15.63
CA ALA A 234 -7.42 7.35 17.08
C ALA A 234 -6.17 6.84 17.84
N LEU A 235 -5.30 6.07 17.18
CA LEU A 235 -4.05 5.60 17.77
C LEU A 235 -2.97 6.68 17.87
N PHE A 236 -3.06 7.75 17.08
CA PHE A 236 -1.97 8.71 16.89
C PHE A 236 -2.42 10.13 17.24
N PRO A 237 -1.94 10.68 18.37
CA PRO A 237 -2.21 12.08 18.74
C PRO A 237 -1.71 13.05 17.66
N GLU A 238 -2.46 14.13 17.43
CA GLU A 238 -2.13 15.12 16.39
C GLU A 238 -0.69 15.66 16.46
N PRO A 239 -0.09 15.95 17.65
CA PRO A 239 1.31 16.37 17.72
C PRO A 239 2.29 15.34 17.13
N LEU A 240 1.98 14.04 17.24
CA LEU A 240 2.80 12.97 16.67
C LEU A 240 2.72 12.98 15.14
N ILE A 241 1.51 13.12 14.59
CA ILE A 241 1.32 13.24 13.14
C ILE A 241 2.03 14.48 12.59
N GLN A 242 1.95 15.62 13.27
CA GLN A 242 2.66 16.82 12.84
C GLN A 242 4.18 16.63 12.86
N ALA A 243 4.71 15.95 13.88
CA ALA A 243 6.15 15.63 13.94
C ALA A 243 6.59 14.70 12.80
N GLU A 244 5.74 13.73 12.42
CA GLU A 244 6.00 12.84 11.28
C GLU A 244 5.94 13.58 9.94
N LEU A 245 5.01 14.51 9.77
CA LEU A 245 4.97 15.37 8.57
C LEU A 245 6.22 16.24 8.47
N ASP A 246 6.64 16.85 9.59
CA ASP A 246 7.88 17.65 9.63
C ASP A 246 9.12 16.78 9.36
N ARG A 247 9.12 15.50 9.78
CA ARG A 247 10.18 14.54 9.45
C ARG A 247 10.17 14.24 7.94
N LEU A 248 9.01 13.92 7.38
CA LEU A 248 8.85 13.61 5.96
C LEU A 248 9.32 14.76 5.06
N GLU A 249 9.01 16.01 5.42
CA GLU A 249 9.53 17.19 4.72
C GLU A 249 11.08 17.28 4.74
N ARG A 250 11.71 16.91 5.86
CA ARG A 250 13.19 16.95 6.01
C ARG A 250 13.90 15.79 5.32
N GLU A 251 13.21 14.70 5.03
CA GLU A 251 13.78 13.50 4.41
C GLU A 251 13.82 13.55 2.89
N GLN A 252 13.34 14.65 2.28
CA GLN A 252 13.57 14.85 0.86
C GLN A 252 15.08 14.89 0.58
N LEU A 253 15.53 14.03 -0.34
CA LEU A 253 16.94 13.92 -0.73
C LEU A 253 17.35 15.03 -1.73
N ASP A 254 18.67 15.20 -1.91
CA ASP A 254 19.22 16.20 -2.83
C ASP A 254 18.79 16.01 -4.29
N ASP A 255 18.47 14.78 -4.70
CA ASP A 255 17.91 14.47 -6.02
C ASP A 255 16.41 14.78 -6.16
N GLY A 256 15.77 15.16 -5.05
CA GLY A 256 14.36 15.51 -4.96
C GLY A 256 13.43 14.36 -4.58
N GLY A 257 13.90 13.12 -4.59
CA GLY A 257 13.12 11.94 -4.20
C GLY A 257 13.12 11.68 -2.69
N TRP A 258 12.40 10.63 -2.29
CA TRP A 258 12.47 10.00 -0.97
C TRP A 258 13.04 8.60 -1.07
N ASP A 259 13.66 8.15 0.00
CA ASP A 259 14.11 6.79 0.15
C ASP A 259 13.15 5.98 1.05
N PHE A 260 13.43 4.69 1.21
CA PHE A 260 12.68 3.76 2.05
C PHE A 260 13.65 3.06 3.02
N ASP A 261 13.14 2.52 4.11
CA ASP A 261 13.93 2.00 5.25
C ASP A 261 13.97 0.47 5.34
N TYR A 262 13.67 -0.24 4.25
CA TYR A 262 13.84 -1.69 4.15
C TYR A 262 14.94 -2.07 3.15
N LEU A 263 15.29 -3.36 3.08
CA LEU A 263 16.44 -3.87 2.31
C LEU A 263 16.41 -3.46 0.83
N HIS A 264 17.46 -2.80 0.37
CA HIS A 264 17.75 -2.56 -1.05
C HIS A 264 18.35 -3.84 -1.67
N TRP A 265 17.53 -4.81 -2.03
CA TRP A 265 17.99 -6.13 -2.46
C TRP A 265 18.46 -6.19 -3.92
N SER A 266 18.02 -5.27 -4.77
CA SER A 266 18.51 -5.16 -6.16
C SER A 266 18.41 -3.73 -6.68
N PRO A 267 19.28 -3.32 -7.65
CA PRO A 267 19.23 -1.98 -8.22
C PRO A 267 17.87 -1.64 -8.86
N GLY A 268 17.23 -2.60 -9.52
CA GLY A 268 15.91 -2.38 -10.15
C GLY A 268 14.82 -2.18 -9.12
N GLN A 269 14.81 -2.95 -8.03
CA GLN A 269 13.89 -2.77 -6.93
C GLN A 269 14.09 -1.40 -6.27
N THR A 270 15.35 -1.02 -6.01
CA THR A 270 15.65 0.28 -5.38
C THR A 270 15.09 1.46 -6.18
N VAL A 271 15.26 1.46 -7.50
CA VAL A 271 14.73 2.54 -8.36
C VAL A 271 13.20 2.56 -8.32
N ASP A 272 12.55 1.39 -8.49
CA ASP A 272 11.09 1.28 -8.51
C ASP A 272 10.50 1.68 -7.14
N ALA A 273 11.09 1.20 -6.03
CA ALA A 273 10.62 1.48 -4.67
C ALA A 273 10.79 2.96 -4.29
N ARG A 274 11.89 3.61 -4.70
CA ARG A 274 12.07 5.05 -4.49
C ARG A 274 11.03 5.88 -5.24
N GLY A 275 10.64 5.46 -6.45
CA GLY A 275 9.52 6.06 -7.18
C GLY A 275 8.21 5.99 -6.38
N LEU A 276 7.90 4.83 -5.79
CA LEU A 276 6.73 4.64 -4.93
C LEU A 276 6.83 5.45 -3.62
N ALA A 277 7.98 5.45 -2.94
CA ALA A 277 8.21 6.23 -1.73
C ALA A 277 8.00 7.73 -1.98
N THR A 278 8.52 8.24 -3.12
CA THR A 278 8.34 9.65 -3.51
C THR A 278 6.88 10.01 -3.76
N LEU A 279 6.12 9.15 -4.46
CA LEU A 279 4.67 9.36 -4.64
C LEU A 279 3.92 9.31 -3.32
N GLY A 280 4.24 8.35 -2.45
CA GLY A 280 3.64 8.21 -1.13
C GLY A 280 3.88 9.45 -0.25
N ALA A 281 5.13 9.97 -0.25
CA ALA A 281 5.47 11.20 0.47
C ALA A 281 4.67 12.41 -0.04
N LEU A 282 4.60 12.61 -1.36
CA LEU A 282 3.84 13.71 -1.96
C LEU A 282 2.33 13.58 -1.69
N ALA A 283 1.77 12.37 -1.76
CA ALA A 283 0.37 12.12 -1.45
C ALA A 283 0.07 12.43 0.03
N ALA A 284 0.90 11.97 0.96
CA ALA A 284 0.75 12.23 2.38
C ALA A 284 0.83 13.73 2.71
N LEU A 285 1.82 14.43 2.18
CA LEU A 285 1.98 15.87 2.38
C LEU A 285 0.79 16.65 1.81
N ARG A 286 0.29 16.28 0.64
CA ARG A 286 -0.89 16.90 0.04
C ARG A 286 -2.15 16.65 0.85
N GLU A 287 -2.41 15.42 1.30
CA GLU A 287 -3.57 15.05 2.11
C GLU A 287 -3.65 15.86 3.41
N HIS A 288 -2.48 16.23 3.97
CA HIS A 288 -2.37 17.02 5.19
C HIS A 288 -2.18 18.53 4.96
N GLY A 289 -2.35 19.02 3.71
CA GLY A 289 -2.28 20.43 3.39
C GLY A 289 -0.89 21.05 3.53
N ARG A 290 0.17 20.23 3.34
CA ARG A 290 1.57 20.67 3.37
C ARG A 290 2.14 20.99 1.96
N LEU A 291 1.34 20.76 0.90
CA LEU A 291 1.61 21.09 -0.51
C LEU A 291 0.62 22.08 -1.05
#